data_70ef8954f08f3e808ce378179d8baf91
#
_entry.id   70ef8954f08f3e808ce378179d8baf91
#
_cell.length_a   1.000
_cell.length_b   1.000
_cell.length_c   1.000
_cell.angle_alpha   90.00
_cell.angle_beta   90.00
_cell.angle_gamma   90.00
#
_symmetry.space_group_name_H-M   'P 1'
#
loop_
_entity.id
_entity.type
_entity.pdbx_description
1 polymer ?
#
loop_
_entity_poly.entity_id
_entity_poly.type
_entity_poly.pdbx_seq_one_letter_code
_entity_poly.pdbx_strand_id
1 'polypeptide(L)'
;MDKKLSGGGSDSLLAQTRKLLRQFDLKARKGLGQHFLIDNEVLETILAAAELTPDDTVIEVGPGLGIMTAELAKRAGWVIAIELDNKLAEILKKTLPYDNVVIINEDVLGTDPKALLQGRAPDFPASLSPYKVVANLPYYITSPVLRHFLEASVKPEVMVVMVQKEVAEAIAAGPGRRSVLSIAVQFYGRPSIVTRVPAASFYPAPEVDSAVVRIDVYPRPPVNVDEEGFFRLVRAGFTAARKQVANSLAQGLKLPKAEVLNLLEKADIDPQRRAETFTLEEWANLWRVFANFRLDE
;
A
#
# COMPACT_ATOMS: atom_id res chain seq x y z
N MET A 1 -32.21 -41.17 23.46
CA MET A 1 -32.66 -40.11 22.53
C MET A 1 -31.65 -38.94 22.69
N ASP A 2 -30.55 -39.07 21.94
CA ASP A 2 -29.42 -38.15 22.07
C ASP A 2 -29.67 -36.89 21.23
N LYS A 3 -29.75 -35.75 21.90
CA LYS A 3 -29.66 -34.46 21.26
C LYS A 3 -28.20 -34.14 21.06
N LYS A 4 -27.67 -34.41 19.83
CA LYS A 4 -26.43 -33.84 19.34
C LYS A 4 -26.48 -32.31 19.42
N LEU A 5 -25.73 -31.73 20.33
CA LEU A 5 -25.31 -30.33 20.30
C LEU A 5 -24.22 -30.21 19.26
N SER A 6 -24.60 -29.94 18.01
CA SER A 6 -23.69 -29.52 16.96
C SER A 6 -23.84 -28.02 16.73
N GLY A 7 -22.75 -27.27 16.80
CA GLY A 7 -22.69 -25.91 16.28
C GLY A 7 -22.17 -24.89 17.28
N GLY A 8 -20.88 -24.97 17.62
CA GLY A 8 -20.16 -23.79 18.07
C GLY A 8 -20.02 -22.80 16.90
N GLY A 9 -21.05 -21.99 16.65
CA GLY A 9 -20.98 -20.89 15.71
C GLY A 9 -19.98 -19.86 16.22
N SER A 10 -18.88 -19.65 15.49
CA SER A 10 -18.02 -18.50 15.76
C SER A 10 -18.88 -17.23 15.65
N ASP A 11 -18.83 -16.38 16.68
CA ASP A 11 -19.48 -15.07 16.63
C ASP A 11 -19.07 -14.35 15.32
N SER A 12 -20.04 -13.71 14.66
CA SER A 12 -19.73 -12.93 13.45
C SER A 12 -18.71 -11.84 13.78
N LEU A 13 -17.86 -11.45 12.82
CA LEU A 13 -16.85 -10.37 13.03
C LEU A 13 -17.52 -9.09 13.56
N LEU A 14 -18.73 -8.78 13.13
CA LEU A 14 -19.49 -7.65 13.65
C LEU A 14 -19.78 -7.82 15.17
N ALA A 15 -20.18 -9.01 15.62
CA ALA A 15 -20.43 -9.27 17.02
C ALA A 15 -19.13 -9.16 17.84
N GLN A 16 -18.03 -9.72 17.35
CA GLN A 16 -16.70 -9.60 17.96
C GLN A 16 -16.24 -8.13 18.03
N THR A 17 -16.35 -7.39 16.94
CA THR A 17 -16.02 -5.95 16.87
C THR A 17 -16.81 -5.15 17.92
N ARG A 18 -18.13 -5.33 17.97
CA ARG A 18 -19.00 -4.64 18.95
C ARG A 18 -18.68 -5.02 20.39
N LYS A 19 -18.35 -6.29 20.65
CA LYS A 19 -17.94 -6.77 21.96
C LYS A 19 -16.66 -6.09 22.42
N LEU A 20 -15.61 -6.07 21.57
CA LEU A 20 -14.35 -5.42 21.88
C LEU A 20 -14.52 -3.91 22.12
N LEU A 21 -15.25 -3.22 21.24
CA LEU A 21 -15.54 -1.79 21.41
C LEU A 21 -16.21 -1.48 22.76
N ARG A 22 -17.20 -2.29 23.17
CA ARG A 22 -17.86 -2.12 24.46
C ARG A 22 -16.95 -2.46 25.64
N GLN A 23 -16.22 -3.60 25.56
CA GLN A 23 -15.36 -4.09 26.63
C GLN A 23 -14.28 -3.07 27.01
N PHE A 24 -13.74 -2.33 26.04
CA PHE A 24 -12.65 -1.39 26.23
C PHE A 24 -13.10 0.08 26.18
N ASP A 25 -14.41 0.32 26.17
CA ASP A 25 -14.97 1.68 25.99
C ASP A 25 -14.31 2.46 24.86
N LEU A 26 -14.32 1.83 23.67
CA LEU A 26 -13.74 2.39 22.45
C LEU A 26 -14.83 2.97 21.56
N LYS A 27 -14.47 4.06 20.89
CA LYS A 27 -15.23 4.64 19.77
C LYS A 27 -14.32 4.77 18.57
N ALA A 28 -14.81 4.35 17.40
CA ALA A 28 -14.07 4.56 16.15
C ALA A 28 -13.77 6.06 15.97
N ARG A 29 -12.48 6.38 15.79
CA ARG A 29 -12.00 7.75 15.62
C ARG A 29 -12.05 8.13 14.14
N LYS A 30 -13.04 8.94 13.75
CA LYS A 30 -13.17 9.42 12.36
C LYS A 30 -11.91 10.13 11.87
N GLY A 31 -11.25 10.92 12.73
CA GLY A 31 -10.02 11.63 12.39
C GLY A 31 -8.82 10.71 12.08
N LEU A 32 -8.86 9.44 12.49
CA LEU A 32 -7.88 8.41 12.15
C LEU A 32 -8.38 7.46 11.06
N GLY A 33 -9.53 7.74 10.44
CA GLY A 33 -10.08 6.90 9.37
C GLY A 33 -10.40 5.46 9.81
N GLN A 34 -10.77 5.25 11.09
CA GLN A 34 -11.00 3.91 11.64
C GLN A 34 -12.31 3.32 11.12
N HIS A 35 -12.19 2.33 10.24
CA HIS A 35 -13.26 1.49 9.70
C HIS A 35 -12.84 0.03 9.88
N PHE A 36 -13.44 -0.66 10.87
CA PHE A 36 -13.09 -2.05 11.20
C PHE A 36 -13.78 -3.00 10.23
N LEU A 37 -13.03 -3.91 9.63
CA LEU A 37 -13.55 -4.96 8.76
C LEU A 37 -14.43 -5.92 9.59
N ILE A 38 -15.65 -6.16 9.11
CA ILE A 38 -16.64 -7.04 9.76
C ILE A 38 -17.15 -8.16 8.84
N ASP A 39 -16.47 -8.35 7.72
CA ASP A 39 -16.81 -9.31 6.66
C ASP A 39 -15.76 -10.41 6.61
N ASN A 40 -16.17 -11.65 6.92
CA ASN A 40 -15.27 -12.81 6.95
C ASN A 40 -14.77 -13.19 5.55
N GLU A 41 -15.60 -13.07 4.51
CA GLU A 41 -15.22 -13.45 3.15
C GLU A 41 -14.14 -12.50 2.62
N VAL A 42 -14.25 -11.23 2.95
CA VAL A 42 -13.23 -10.24 2.62
C VAL A 42 -11.93 -10.51 3.37
N LEU A 43 -12.02 -10.83 4.68
CA LEU A 43 -10.85 -11.19 5.49
C LEU A 43 -10.11 -12.39 4.89
N GLU A 44 -10.83 -13.48 4.59
CA GLU A 44 -10.22 -14.66 3.98
C GLU A 44 -9.65 -14.38 2.58
N THR A 45 -10.29 -13.50 1.82
CA THR A 45 -9.77 -13.06 0.52
C THR A 45 -8.44 -12.32 0.65
N ILE A 46 -8.30 -11.44 1.65
CA ILE A 46 -7.03 -10.74 1.95
C ILE A 46 -5.94 -11.75 2.33
N LEU A 47 -6.26 -12.68 3.23
CA LEU A 47 -5.32 -13.69 3.70
C LEU A 47 -4.89 -14.65 2.58
N ALA A 48 -5.82 -15.08 1.73
CA ALA A 48 -5.53 -15.90 0.57
C ALA A 48 -4.64 -15.15 -0.45
N ALA A 49 -4.92 -13.86 -0.68
CA ALA A 49 -4.11 -13.05 -1.59
C ALA A 49 -2.68 -12.80 -1.07
N ALA A 50 -2.45 -12.88 0.25
CA ALA A 50 -1.12 -12.73 0.84
C ALA A 50 -0.24 -13.98 0.71
N GLU A 51 -0.85 -15.17 0.43
CA GLU A 51 -0.12 -16.44 0.24
C GLU A 51 0.90 -16.69 1.35
N LEU A 52 0.44 -16.58 2.62
CA LEU A 52 1.32 -16.67 3.77
C LEU A 52 1.79 -18.09 4.06
N THR A 53 3.04 -18.18 4.46
CA THR A 53 3.69 -19.41 4.94
C THR A 53 4.26 -19.22 6.36
N PRO A 54 4.55 -20.29 7.11
CA PRO A 54 5.19 -20.18 8.43
C PRO A 54 6.59 -19.54 8.42
N ASP A 55 7.20 -19.37 7.26
CA ASP A 55 8.52 -18.73 7.13
C ASP A 55 8.40 -17.20 6.89
N ASP A 56 7.20 -16.72 6.63
CA ASP A 56 6.97 -15.31 6.31
C ASP A 56 7.02 -14.41 7.55
N THR A 57 7.61 -13.24 7.38
CA THR A 57 7.40 -12.08 8.26
C THR A 57 6.40 -11.14 7.62
N VAL A 58 5.38 -10.75 8.37
CA VAL A 58 4.34 -9.82 7.92
C VAL A 58 4.43 -8.51 8.69
N ILE A 59 4.42 -7.39 8.00
CA ILE A 59 4.17 -6.07 8.59
C ILE A 59 2.71 -5.73 8.36
N GLU A 60 1.95 -5.56 9.43
CA GLU A 60 0.57 -5.08 9.40
C GLU A 60 0.53 -3.60 9.79
N VAL A 61 -0.08 -2.76 8.96
CA VAL A 61 -0.26 -1.34 9.23
C VAL A 61 -1.70 -1.09 9.67
N GLY A 62 -1.86 -0.53 10.88
CA GLY A 62 -3.16 -0.21 11.44
C GLY A 62 -3.97 -1.47 11.82
N PRO A 63 -3.48 -2.33 12.72
CA PRO A 63 -4.16 -3.56 13.14
C PRO A 63 -5.54 -3.31 13.77
N GLY A 64 -5.80 -2.10 14.26
CA GLY A 64 -7.07 -1.72 14.85
C GLY A 64 -7.42 -2.58 16.06
N LEU A 65 -8.48 -3.41 15.95
CA LEU A 65 -8.91 -4.32 17.02
C LEU A 65 -8.18 -5.68 17.01
N GLY A 66 -7.21 -5.88 16.10
CA GLY A 66 -6.38 -7.09 16.04
C GLY A 66 -7.05 -8.32 15.43
N ILE A 67 -8.20 -8.17 14.77
CA ILE A 67 -8.92 -9.30 14.15
C ILE A 67 -8.07 -9.91 13.02
N MET A 68 -7.55 -9.07 12.11
CA MET A 68 -6.68 -9.54 11.04
C MET A 68 -5.32 -9.99 11.58
N THR A 69 -4.75 -9.29 12.56
CA THR A 69 -3.51 -9.67 13.24
C THR A 69 -3.55 -11.10 13.76
N ALA A 70 -4.67 -11.48 14.42
CA ALA A 70 -4.87 -12.84 14.96
C ALA A 70 -4.86 -13.90 13.85
N GLU A 71 -5.43 -13.60 12.70
CA GLU A 71 -5.46 -14.51 11.55
C GLU A 71 -4.10 -14.58 10.83
N LEU A 72 -3.39 -13.45 10.75
CA LEU A 72 -2.01 -13.41 10.25
C LEU A 72 -1.07 -14.24 11.13
N ALA A 73 -1.19 -14.11 12.46
CA ALA A 73 -0.36 -14.84 13.42
C ALA A 73 -0.48 -16.36 13.32
N LYS A 74 -1.63 -16.88 12.88
CA LYS A 74 -1.84 -18.33 12.66
C LYS A 74 -1.19 -18.86 11.39
N ARG A 75 -0.83 -17.99 10.46
CA ARG A 75 -0.39 -18.33 9.09
C ARG A 75 1.06 -17.95 8.81
N ALA A 76 1.54 -16.92 9.45
CA ALA A 76 2.89 -16.38 9.27
C ALA A 76 3.81 -16.80 10.43
N GLY A 77 5.11 -16.81 10.17
CA GLY A 77 6.12 -17.02 11.21
C GLY A 77 6.16 -15.88 12.20
N TRP A 78 6.10 -14.62 11.71
CA TRP A 78 6.09 -13.42 12.54
C TRP A 78 5.14 -12.36 12.00
N VAL A 79 4.53 -11.59 12.91
CA VAL A 79 3.70 -10.43 12.59
C VAL A 79 4.19 -9.22 13.38
N ILE A 80 4.56 -8.17 12.66
CA ILE A 80 4.90 -6.85 13.21
C ILE A 80 3.71 -5.94 12.94
N ALA A 81 2.90 -5.65 13.96
CA ALA A 81 1.71 -4.82 13.85
C ALA A 81 2.02 -3.40 14.34
N ILE A 82 1.89 -2.40 13.47
CA ILE A 82 2.22 -1.00 13.75
C ILE A 82 0.92 -0.22 13.92
N GLU A 83 0.67 0.28 15.13
CA GLU A 83 -0.55 1.01 15.50
C GLU A 83 -0.21 2.41 16.02
N LEU A 84 -0.83 3.41 15.41
CA LEU A 84 -0.67 4.81 15.81
C LEU A 84 -1.46 5.17 17.08
N ASP A 85 -2.64 4.57 17.25
CA ASP A 85 -3.49 4.83 18.41
C ASP A 85 -2.95 4.12 19.65
N ASN A 86 -2.47 4.91 20.63
CA ASN A 86 -1.89 4.41 21.88
C ASN A 86 -2.85 3.47 22.63
N LYS A 87 -4.16 3.81 22.68
CA LYS A 87 -5.15 3.00 23.39
C LYS A 87 -5.35 1.65 22.72
N LEU A 88 -5.40 1.61 21.39
CA LEU A 88 -5.49 0.37 20.63
C LEU A 88 -4.22 -0.47 20.78
N ALA A 89 -3.04 0.13 20.68
CA ALA A 89 -1.78 -0.58 20.85
C ALA A 89 -1.66 -1.25 22.24
N GLU A 90 -2.09 -0.57 23.31
CA GLU A 90 -2.14 -1.16 24.66
C GLU A 90 -3.13 -2.32 24.77
N ILE A 91 -4.28 -2.20 24.12
CA ILE A 91 -5.30 -3.27 24.11
C ILE A 91 -4.78 -4.47 23.35
N LEU A 92 -4.18 -4.28 22.18
CA LEU A 92 -3.59 -5.35 21.37
C LEU A 92 -2.55 -6.15 22.17
N LYS A 93 -1.64 -5.49 22.89
CA LYS A 93 -0.65 -6.13 23.76
C LYS A 93 -1.27 -7.01 24.87
N LYS A 94 -2.51 -6.70 25.28
CA LYS A 94 -3.22 -7.44 26.33
C LYS A 94 -4.14 -8.54 25.78
N THR A 95 -4.59 -8.42 24.54
CA THR A 95 -5.66 -9.26 23.98
C THR A 95 -5.19 -10.26 22.93
N LEU A 96 -4.01 -10.07 22.35
CA LEU A 96 -3.44 -11.00 21.38
C LEU A 96 -2.47 -11.98 22.07
N PRO A 97 -2.88 -13.23 22.29
CA PRO A 97 -2.08 -14.22 23.01
C PRO A 97 -1.15 -15.00 22.04
N TYR A 98 -0.42 -14.29 21.22
CA TYR A 98 0.47 -14.90 20.22
C TYR A 98 1.92 -14.49 20.45
N ASP A 99 2.82 -15.46 20.65
CA ASP A 99 4.24 -15.22 20.90
C ASP A 99 4.97 -14.69 19.66
N ASN A 100 4.41 -14.92 18.46
CA ASN A 100 4.93 -14.47 17.19
C ASN A 100 4.34 -13.10 16.72
N VAL A 101 3.74 -12.33 17.64
CA VAL A 101 3.20 -11.00 17.33
C VAL A 101 3.93 -9.92 18.10
N VAL A 102 4.46 -8.94 17.40
CA VAL A 102 5.10 -7.74 17.96
C VAL A 102 4.22 -6.52 17.70
N ILE A 103 3.75 -5.86 18.76
CA ILE A 103 2.96 -4.62 18.65
C ILE A 103 3.88 -3.41 18.84
N ILE A 104 3.96 -2.58 17.82
CA ILE A 104 4.72 -1.33 17.79
C ILE A 104 3.73 -0.16 17.81
N ASN A 105 3.87 0.73 18.79
CA ASN A 105 3.03 1.92 18.89
C ASN A 105 3.79 3.13 18.34
N GLU A 106 3.76 3.31 17.04
CA GLU A 106 4.44 4.38 16.31
C GLU A 106 3.65 4.78 15.05
N ASP A 107 4.02 5.90 14.45
CA ASP A 107 3.60 6.25 13.10
C ASP A 107 4.42 5.42 12.10
N VAL A 108 3.75 4.62 11.26
CA VAL A 108 4.42 3.80 10.24
C VAL A 108 5.32 4.63 9.31
N LEU A 109 4.93 5.86 9.00
CA LEU A 109 5.71 6.75 8.11
C LEU A 109 7.01 7.24 8.76
N GLY A 110 7.15 7.14 10.08
CA GLY A 110 8.36 7.45 10.82
C GLY A 110 9.26 6.23 11.07
N THR A 111 8.83 5.03 10.69
CA THR A 111 9.60 3.79 10.91
C THR A 111 10.50 3.49 9.70
N ASP A 112 11.60 2.76 9.92
CA ASP A 112 12.39 2.17 8.84
C ASP A 112 12.07 0.67 8.74
N PRO A 113 11.52 0.17 7.61
CA PRO A 113 11.25 -1.26 7.43
C PRO A 113 12.45 -2.15 7.73
N LYS A 114 13.67 -1.73 7.36
CA LYS A 114 14.89 -2.45 7.68
C LYS A 114 15.12 -2.58 9.19
N ALA A 115 14.95 -1.49 9.93
CA ALA A 115 15.10 -1.49 11.39
C ALA A 115 14.01 -2.33 12.08
N LEU A 116 12.79 -2.33 11.54
CA LEU A 116 11.71 -3.18 12.04
C LEU A 116 12.05 -4.66 11.95
N LEU A 117 12.70 -5.08 10.86
CA LEU A 117 13.08 -6.46 10.59
C LEU A 117 14.37 -6.90 11.35
N GLN A 118 15.14 -6.00 11.90
CA GLN A 118 16.41 -6.26 12.59
C GLN A 118 16.31 -6.50 14.10
N GLY A 119 15.12 -6.80 14.63
CA GLY A 119 15.05 -7.33 15.98
C GLY A 119 14.48 -6.40 17.04
N ARG A 120 13.19 -6.11 16.97
CA ARG A 120 12.45 -5.48 18.08
C ARG A 120 11.86 -6.50 19.09
N ALA A 121 12.04 -7.79 18.87
CA ALA A 121 11.71 -8.84 19.84
C ALA A 121 12.92 -9.72 20.12
N PRO A 122 13.11 -10.23 21.37
CA PRO A 122 14.28 -11.06 21.73
C PRO A 122 14.45 -12.32 20.87
N ASP A 123 13.35 -12.90 20.40
CA ASP A 123 13.30 -14.12 19.61
C ASP A 123 13.07 -13.87 18.12
N PHE A 124 12.98 -12.60 17.70
CA PHE A 124 12.80 -12.26 16.30
C PHE A 124 14.05 -12.65 15.52
N PRO A 125 13.94 -13.49 14.49
CA PRO A 125 15.10 -13.86 13.70
C PRO A 125 15.70 -12.61 13.06
N ALA A 126 16.94 -12.30 13.41
CA ALA A 126 17.71 -11.18 12.82
C ALA A 126 18.09 -11.51 11.36
N SER A 127 17.11 -11.87 10.57
CA SER A 127 17.24 -12.17 9.14
C SER A 127 16.53 -11.08 8.36
N LEU A 128 17.22 -10.49 7.38
CA LEU A 128 16.61 -9.70 6.32
C LEU A 128 15.84 -10.64 5.37
N SER A 129 15.04 -11.54 5.93
CA SER A 129 14.16 -12.40 5.13
C SER A 129 13.18 -11.53 4.37
N PRO A 130 12.79 -11.97 3.19
CA PRO A 130 11.70 -11.33 2.47
C PRO A 130 10.50 -11.17 3.40
N TYR A 131 9.87 -10.02 3.35
CA TYR A 131 8.69 -9.76 4.17
C TYR A 131 7.51 -9.35 3.31
N LYS A 132 6.33 -9.47 3.85
CA LYS A 132 5.07 -9.07 3.20
C LYS A 132 4.42 -7.95 4.00
N VAL A 133 3.63 -7.12 3.31
CA VAL A 133 2.81 -6.08 3.96
C VAL A 133 1.35 -6.44 3.76
N VAL A 134 0.60 -6.56 4.85
CA VAL A 134 -0.85 -6.77 4.80
C VAL A 134 -1.53 -5.68 5.63
N ALA A 135 -2.48 -4.94 5.04
CA ALA A 135 -3.09 -3.82 5.75
C ALA A 135 -4.49 -3.46 5.25
N ASN A 136 -5.35 -3.10 6.20
CA ASN A 136 -6.54 -2.29 5.94
C ASN A 136 -6.16 -0.83 6.16
N LEU A 137 -5.70 -0.14 5.12
CA LEU A 137 -5.09 1.19 5.25
C LEU A 137 -6.12 2.28 5.52
N PRO A 138 -5.88 3.16 6.50
CA PRO A 138 -6.61 4.42 6.58
C PRO A 138 -6.46 5.21 5.27
N TYR A 139 -7.57 5.67 4.71
CA TYR A 139 -7.59 6.22 3.34
C TYR A 139 -6.69 7.43 3.14
N TYR A 140 -6.54 8.28 4.17
CA TYR A 140 -5.74 9.50 4.08
C TYR A 140 -4.23 9.27 4.01
N ILE A 141 -3.73 8.06 4.40
CA ILE A 141 -2.30 7.72 4.33
C ILE A 141 -1.97 6.67 3.26
N THR A 142 -2.94 6.22 2.45
CA THR A 142 -2.72 5.17 1.45
C THR A 142 -1.50 5.45 0.56
N SER A 143 -1.45 6.60 -0.10
CA SER A 143 -0.34 6.93 -1.01
C SER A 143 1.00 7.08 -0.28
N PRO A 144 1.11 7.78 0.86
CA PRO A 144 2.33 7.80 1.67
C PRO A 144 2.82 6.41 2.09
N VAL A 145 1.92 5.53 2.56
CA VAL A 145 2.29 4.18 3.01
C VAL A 145 2.81 3.32 1.86
N LEU A 146 2.12 3.34 0.71
CA LEU A 146 2.59 2.60 -0.46
C LEU A 146 4.01 3.05 -0.87
N ARG A 147 4.25 4.34 -0.93
CA ARG A 147 5.57 4.88 -1.24
C ARG A 147 6.61 4.52 -0.19
N HIS A 148 6.25 4.63 1.09
CA HIS A 148 7.13 4.32 2.21
C HIS A 148 7.74 2.91 2.09
N PHE A 149 6.92 1.89 1.77
CA PHE A 149 7.41 0.52 1.61
C PHE A 149 8.08 0.26 0.26
N LEU A 150 7.54 0.82 -0.82
CA LEU A 150 8.06 0.60 -2.18
C LEU A 150 9.38 1.35 -2.45
N GLU A 151 9.60 2.50 -1.79
CA GLU A 151 10.82 3.29 -1.90
C GLU A 151 11.87 2.92 -0.83
N ALA A 152 11.54 2.02 0.12
CA ALA A 152 12.45 1.60 1.19
C ALA A 152 13.69 0.87 0.65
N SER A 153 14.77 0.90 1.43
CA SER A 153 16.03 0.18 1.11
C SER A 153 15.84 -1.34 1.08
N VAL A 154 14.98 -1.85 1.95
CA VAL A 154 14.50 -3.24 1.95
C VAL A 154 13.01 -3.21 1.61
N LYS A 155 12.66 -3.77 0.47
CA LYS A 155 11.29 -3.77 -0.04
C LYS A 155 10.56 -5.05 0.35
N PRO A 156 9.21 -5.03 0.52
CA PRO A 156 8.43 -6.25 0.66
C PRO A 156 8.43 -7.04 -0.65
N GLU A 157 8.20 -8.35 -0.58
CA GLU A 157 7.95 -9.16 -1.79
C GLU A 157 6.53 -8.95 -2.32
N VAL A 158 5.59 -8.84 -1.40
CA VAL A 158 4.16 -8.70 -1.71
C VAL A 158 3.55 -7.69 -0.75
N MET A 159 2.69 -6.83 -1.29
CA MET A 159 1.79 -6.01 -0.49
C MET A 159 0.34 -6.40 -0.80
N VAL A 160 -0.45 -6.70 0.21
CA VAL A 160 -1.90 -6.87 0.09
C VAL A 160 -2.56 -5.79 0.92
N VAL A 161 -3.13 -4.81 0.26
CA VAL A 161 -3.68 -3.64 0.93
C VAL A 161 -5.12 -3.39 0.54
N MET A 162 -5.94 -3.04 1.52
CA MET A 162 -7.29 -2.59 1.27
C MET A 162 -7.31 -1.06 1.29
N VAL A 163 -7.82 -0.48 0.21
CA VAL A 163 -7.82 0.97 -0.06
C VAL A 163 -9.16 1.39 -0.64
N GLN A 164 -9.42 2.69 -0.77
CA GLN A 164 -10.61 3.17 -1.49
C GLN A 164 -10.61 2.63 -2.93
N LYS A 165 -11.79 2.26 -3.43
CA LYS A 165 -11.99 1.69 -4.78
C LYS A 165 -11.35 2.55 -5.87
N GLU A 166 -11.55 3.87 -5.82
CA GLU A 166 -10.97 4.79 -6.80
C GLU A 166 -9.44 4.80 -6.78
N VAL A 167 -8.85 4.68 -5.58
CA VAL A 167 -7.39 4.60 -5.42
C VAL A 167 -6.88 3.27 -5.97
N ALA A 168 -7.57 2.17 -5.72
CA ALA A 168 -7.24 0.86 -6.28
C ALA A 168 -7.28 0.88 -7.82
N GLU A 169 -8.34 1.45 -8.40
CA GLU A 169 -8.50 1.61 -9.85
C GLU A 169 -7.41 2.53 -10.43
N ALA A 170 -7.03 3.60 -9.73
CA ALA A 170 -5.93 4.48 -10.14
C ALA A 170 -4.57 3.77 -10.09
N ILE A 171 -4.29 2.97 -9.07
CA ILE A 171 -3.02 2.21 -8.94
C ILE A 171 -2.89 1.18 -10.07
N ALA A 172 -3.96 0.47 -10.39
CA ALA A 172 -3.99 -0.56 -11.43
C ALA A 172 -4.19 0.00 -12.86
N ALA A 173 -4.35 1.31 -13.00
CA ALA A 173 -4.68 1.93 -14.28
C ALA A 173 -3.56 1.76 -15.33
N GLY A 174 -3.94 1.37 -16.54
CA GLY A 174 -3.08 1.37 -17.72
C GLY A 174 -2.92 2.75 -18.36
N PRO A 175 -2.19 2.82 -19.49
CA PRO A 175 -2.06 4.04 -20.29
C PRO A 175 -3.44 4.64 -20.65
N GLY A 176 -3.57 5.95 -20.55
CA GLY A 176 -4.82 6.70 -20.76
C GLY A 176 -5.56 7.05 -19.46
N ARG A 177 -5.17 6.44 -18.32
CA ARG A 177 -5.73 6.75 -16.99
C ARG A 177 -4.66 6.78 -15.89
N ARG A 178 -3.40 6.85 -16.26
CA ARG A 178 -2.30 6.86 -15.30
C ARG A 178 -2.25 8.15 -14.50
N SER A 179 -1.75 8.03 -13.30
CA SER A 179 -1.42 9.12 -12.39
C SER A 179 0.02 8.97 -11.89
N VAL A 180 0.54 9.96 -11.19
CA VAL A 180 1.85 9.83 -10.52
C VAL A 180 1.88 8.62 -9.60
N LEU A 181 0.77 8.35 -8.88
CA LEU A 181 0.67 7.20 -7.97
C LEU A 181 0.72 5.87 -8.74
N SER A 182 0.00 5.74 -9.85
CA SER A 182 0.05 4.50 -10.65
C SER A 182 1.43 4.23 -11.23
N ILE A 183 2.11 5.28 -11.70
CA ILE A 183 3.47 5.17 -12.21
C ILE A 183 4.42 4.77 -11.07
N ALA A 184 4.29 5.38 -9.88
CA ALA A 184 5.12 5.04 -8.74
C ALA A 184 4.94 3.59 -8.31
N VAL A 185 3.71 3.11 -8.17
CA VAL A 185 3.45 1.72 -7.80
C VAL A 185 3.92 0.76 -8.88
N GLN A 186 3.62 1.03 -10.17
CA GLN A 186 3.97 0.15 -11.27
C GLN A 186 5.46 0.17 -11.62
N PHE A 187 6.20 1.18 -11.18
CA PHE A 187 7.66 1.21 -11.25
C PHE A 187 8.30 0.16 -10.31
N TYR A 188 7.72 -0.05 -9.15
CA TYR A 188 8.25 -0.98 -8.15
C TYR A 188 7.58 -2.35 -8.14
N GLY A 189 6.38 -2.49 -8.72
CA GLY A 189 5.65 -3.75 -8.65
C GLY A 189 4.50 -3.84 -9.64
N ARG A 190 3.87 -5.01 -9.69
CA ARG A 190 2.68 -5.28 -10.51
C ARG A 190 1.43 -5.27 -9.64
N PRO A 191 0.62 -4.21 -9.67
CA PRO A 191 -0.64 -4.17 -8.95
C PRO A 191 -1.73 -4.96 -9.66
N SER A 192 -2.57 -5.64 -8.88
CA SER A 192 -3.80 -6.29 -9.35
C SER A 192 -4.92 -6.07 -8.34
N ILE A 193 -6.13 -5.79 -8.80
CA ILE A 193 -7.31 -5.71 -7.96
C ILE A 193 -7.79 -7.15 -7.71
N VAL A 194 -7.78 -7.57 -6.43
CA VAL A 194 -8.20 -8.91 -6.01
C VAL A 194 -9.73 -8.98 -5.93
N THR A 195 -10.32 -8.02 -5.21
CA THR A 195 -11.78 -7.93 -5.06
C THR A 195 -12.23 -6.53 -4.73
N ARG A 196 -13.50 -6.23 -5.00
CA ARG A 196 -14.17 -5.01 -4.54
C ARG A 196 -14.86 -5.29 -3.21
N VAL A 197 -14.85 -4.32 -2.31
CA VAL A 197 -15.35 -4.44 -0.94
C VAL A 197 -16.39 -3.35 -0.69
N PRO A 198 -17.65 -3.69 -0.51
CA PRO A 198 -18.69 -2.70 -0.25
C PRO A 198 -18.49 -2.02 1.10
N ALA A 199 -18.92 -0.77 1.22
CA ALA A 199 -18.83 0.00 2.46
C ALA A 199 -19.51 -0.71 3.64
N ALA A 200 -20.56 -1.51 3.39
CA ALA A 200 -21.27 -2.30 4.39
C ALA A 200 -20.41 -3.38 5.08
N SER A 201 -19.28 -3.78 4.47
CA SER A 201 -18.32 -4.72 5.06
C SER A 201 -17.50 -4.12 6.22
N PHE A 202 -17.76 -2.88 6.61
CA PHE A 202 -17.04 -2.17 7.68
C PHE A 202 -17.95 -1.65 8.79
N TYR A 203 -17.39 -1.48 10.00
CA TYR A 203 -18.04 -0.82 11.12
C TYR A 203 -17.10 0.22 11.77
N PRO A 204 -17.52 1.51 11.86
CA PRO A 204 -18.62 2.10 11.08
C PRO A 204 -18.36 2.03 9.57
N ALA A 205 -19.43 2.02 8.77
CA ALA A 205 -19.30 2.02 7.32
C ALA A 205 -18.63 3.33 6.82
N PRO A 206 -17.68 3.25 5.88
CA PRO A 206 -17.14 4.42 5.19
C PRO A 206 -18.18 5.00 4.20
N GLU A 207 -17.87 6.19 3.65
CA GLU A 207 -18.73 6.84 2.66
C GLU A 207 -18.60 6.23 1.24
N VAL A 208 -17.52 5.50 0.99
CA VAL A 208 -17.18 4.93 -0.32
C VAL A 208 -16.78 3.46 -0.19
N ASP A 209 -16.96 2.71 -1.26
CA ASP A 209 -16.47 1.34 -1.36
C ASP A 209 -14.96 1.28 -1.36
N SER A 210 -14.44 0.12 -0.99
CA SER A 210 -13.03 -0.23 -1.00
C SER A 210 -12.71 -1.27 -2.07
N ALA A 211 -11.44 -1.59 -2.20
CA ALA A 211 -10.96 -2.75 -2.92
C ALA A 211 -9.68 -3.28 -2.28
N VAL A 212 -9.48 -4.58 -2.38
CA VAL A 212 -8.23 -5.25 -2.04
C VAL A 212 -7.33 -5.22 -3.27
N VAL A 213 -6.12 -4.71 -3.09
CA VAL A 213 -5.07 -4.66 -4.11
C VAL A 213 -3.90 -5.53 -3.65
N ARG A 214 -3.47 -6.44 -4.51
CA ARG A 214 -2.19 -7.14 -4.38
C ARG A 214 -1.17 -6.46 -5.27
N ILE A 215 0.02 -6.21 -4.76
CA ILE A 215 1.18 -5.67 -5.47
C ILE A 215 2.30 -6.70 -5.34
N ASP A 216 2.62 -7.40 -6.43
CA ASP A 216 3.81 -8.25 -6.51
C ASP A 216 5.00 -7.32 -6.78
N VAL A 217 5.88 -7.16 -5.80
CA VAL A 217 7.00 -6.21 -5.87
C VAL A 217 8.14 -6.80 -6.67
N TYR A 218 8.68 -6.04 -7.60
CA TYR A 218 9.79 -6.49 -8.42
C TYR A 218 11.11 -6.49 -7.63
N PRO A 219 11.97 -7.48 -7.82
CA PRO A 219 13.32 -7.47 -7.25
C PRO A 219 14.15 -6.26 -7.73
N ARG A 220 13.86 -5.79 -8.92
CA ARG A 220 14.41 -4.57 -9.54
C ARG A 220 13.36 -3.91 -10.43
N PRO A 221 13.33 -2.59 -10.50
CA PRO A 221 12.44 -1.89 -11.43
C PRO A 221 12.62 -2.39 -12.88
N PRO A 222 11.52 -2.46 -13.68
CA PRO A 222 11.57 -2.95 -15.06
C PRO A 222 12.31 -2.01 -16.01
N VAL A 223 12.60 -0.78 -15.58
CA VAL A 223 13.33 0.25 -16.32
C VAL A 223 14.56 0.67 -15.54
N ASN A 224 15.71 0.75 -16.24
CA ASN A 224 16.97 1.20 -15.65
C ASN A 224 17.12 2.71 -15.82
N VAL A 225 16.90 3.45 -14.74
CA VAL A 225 16.95 4.91 -14.66
C VAL A 225 17.41 5.34 -13.27
N ASP A 226 17.91 6.58 -13.13
CA ASP A 226 18.02 7.22 -11.82
C ASP A 226 16.63 7.53 -11.28
N GLU A 227 16.28 6.93 -10.14
CA GLU A 227 14.92 6.98 -9.58
C GLU A 227 14.49 8.41 -9.23
N GLU A 228 15.38 9.19 -8.60
CA GLU A 228 15.05 10.55 -8.16
C GLU A 228 14.72 11.45 -9.34
N GLY A 229 15.59 11.46 -10.33
CA GLY A 229 15.42 12.25 -11.54
C GLY A 229 14.22 11.79 -12.38
N PHE A 230 14.04 10.47 -12.50
CA PHE A 230 12.88 9.89 -13.18
C PHE A 230 11.57 10.39 -12.57
N PHE A 231 11.40 10.26 -11.25
CA PHE A 231 10.17 10.72 -10.59
C PHE A 231 10.03 12.24 -10.58
N ARG A 232 11.13 13.01 -10.63
CA ARG A 232 11.07 14.46 -10.83
C ARG A 232 10.48 14.78 -12.22
N LEU A 233 10.93 14.08 -13.27
CA LEU A 233 10.41 14.25 -14.63
C LEU A 233 8.92 13.84 -14.71
N VAL A 234 8.56 12.70 -14.15
CA VAL A 234 7.16 12.25 -14.09
C VAL A 234 6.28 13.30 -13.40
N ARG A 235 6.65 13.77 -12.21
CA ARG A 235 5.91 14.82 -11.50
C ARG A 235 5.76 16.10 -12.32
N ALA A 236 6.81 16.51 -13.05
CA ALA A 236 6.76 17.65 -13.95
C ALA A 236 5.73 17.44 -15.08
N GLY A 237 5.67 16.25 -15.68
CA GLY A 237 4.69 15.92 -16.71
C GLY A 237 3.24 15.94 -16.21
N PHE A 238 3.00 15.74 -14.93
CA PHE A 238 1.67 15.79 -14.31
C PHE A 238 1.33 17.15 -13.65
N THR A 239 2.22 18.14 -13.70
CA THR A 239 1.98 19.49 -13.12
C THR A 239 0.68 20.11 -13.63
N ALA A 240 0.33 19.87 -14.90
CA ALA A 240 -0.93 20.29 -15.50
C ALA A 240 -1.58 19.11 -16.25
N ALA A 241 -2.01 18.08 -15.52
CA ALA A 241 -2.42 16.77 -16.04
C ALA A 241 -3.44 16.79 -17.19
N ARG A 242 -4.33 17.81 -17.23
CA ARG A 242 -5.32 17.99 -18.31
C ARG A 242 -4.75 18.63 -19.58
N LYS A 243 -3.51 19.16 -19.56
CA LYS A 243 -2.84 19.77 -20.71
C LYS A 243 -1.99 18.75 -21.46
N GLN A 244 -1.57 19.11 -22.66
CA GLN A 244 -0.56 18.36 -23.42
C GLN A 244 0.75 18.28 -22.63
N VAL A 245 1.47 17.16 -22.75
CA VAL A 245 2.68 16.88 -21.99
C VAL A 245 3.76 17.96 -22.21
N ALA A 246 3.89 18.48 -23.42
CA ALA A 246 4.83 19.58 -23.71
C ALA A 246 4.63 20.79 -22.82
N ASN A 247 3.37 21.18 -22.58
CA ASN A 247 3.04 22.32 -21.73
C ASN A 247 3.25 22.00 -20.24
N SER A 248 2.91 20.77 -19.82
CA SER A 248 3.10 20.33 -18.45
C SER A 248 4.58 20.24 -18.07
N LEU A 249 5.40 19.65 -18.93
CA LEU A 249 6.85 19.56 -18.74
C LEU A 249 7.53 20.93 -18.74
N ALA A 250 7.18 21.81 -19.68
CA ALA A 250 7.73 23.17 -19.70
C ALA A 250 7.47 23.92 -18.39
N GLN A 251 6.24 23.82 -17.88
CA GLN A 251 5.86 24.40 -16.58
C GLN A 251 6.57 23.70 -15.40
N GLY A 252 6.58 22.38 -15.37
CA GLY A 252 7.09 21.59 -14.24
C GLY A 252 8.61 21.60 -14.12
N LEU A 253 9.33 21.63 -15.26
CA LEU A 253 10.78 21.70 -15.31
C LEU A 253 11.32 23.14 -15.37
N LYS A 254 10.42 24.14 -15.59
CA LYS A 254 10.78 25.54 -15.81
C LYS A 254 11.72 25.73 -17.03
N LEU A 255 11.47 24.96 -18.10
CA LEU A 255 12.23 25.02 -19.35
C LEU A 255 11.45 25.76 -20.44
N PRO A 256 12.12 26.41 -21.38
CA PRO A 256 11.50 26.92 -22.60
C PRO A 256 10.76 25.82 -23.35
N LYS A 257 9.58 26.13 -23.89
CA LYS A 257 8.76 25.14 -24.60
C LYS A 257 9.49 24.54 -25.81
N ALA A 258 10.35 25.32 -26.50
CA ALA A 258 11.12 24.82 -27.61
C ALA A 258 12.09 23.71 -27.22
N GLU A 259 12.75 23.81 -26.07
CA GLU A 259 13.62 22.77 -25.53
C GLU A 259 12.84 21.48 -25.20
N VAL A 260 11.69 21.63 -24.55
CA VAL A 260 10.81 20.49 -24.25
C VAL A 260 10.34 19.78 -25.52
N LEU A 261 10.01 20.52 -26.59
CA LEU A 261 9.63 19.93 -27.87
C LEU A 261 10.79 19.13 -28.48
N ASN A 262 12.01 19.65 -28.44
CA ASN A 262 13.21 18.94 -28.90
C ASN A 262 13.48 17.66 -28.06
N LEU A 263 13.29 17.71 -26.74
CA LEU A 263 13.42 16.53 -25.87
C LEU A 263 12.37 15.45 -26.20
N LEU A 264 11.12 15.85 -26.43
CA LEU A 264 10.05 14.93 -26.80
C LEU A 264 10.28 14.31 -28.19
N GLU A 265 10.74 15.10 -29.15
CA GLU A 265 11.11 14.61 -30.49
C GLU A 265 12.25 13.59 -30.41
N LYS A 266 13.33 13.88 -29.67
CA LYS A 266 14.44 12.94 -29.46
C LYS A 266 14.01 11.65 -28.73
N ALA A 267 12.95 11.71 -27.92
CA ALA A 267 12.39 10.57 -27.22
C ALA A 267 11.33 9.81 -28.04
N ASP A 268 11.05 10.24 -29.28
CA ASP A 268 9.99 9.70 -30.15
C ASP A 268 8.59 9.76 -29.49
N ILE A 269 8.28 10.91 -28.88
CA ILE A 269 7.02 11.14 -28.17
C ILE A 269 6.26 12.30 -28.81
N ASP A 270 5.01 12.06 -29.23
CA ASP A 270 4.12 13.12 -29.71
C ASP A 270 3.84 14.14 -28.59
N PRO A 271 4.25 15.43 -28.77
CA PRO A 271 4.10 16.47 -27.78
C PRO A 271 2.63 16.86 -27.46
N GLN A 272 1.68 16.44 -28.29
CA GLN A 272 0.24 16.70 -28.09
C GLN A 272 -0.39 15.69 -27.13
N ARG A 273 0.23 14.56 -26.89
CA ARG A 273 -0.25 13.56 -25.92
C ARG A 273 -0.31 14.15 -24.52
N ARG A 274 -1.06 13.47 -23.64
CA ARG A 274 -1.10 13.79 -22.19
C ARG A 274 -0.21 12.84 -21.42
N ALA A 275 0.32 13.27 -20.29
CA ALA A 275 1.16 12.47 -19.40
C ALA A 275 0.53 11.12 -19.00
N GLU A 276 -0.79 11.10 -18.80
CA GLU A 276 -1.55 9.90 -18.43
C GLU A 276 -1.53 8.77 -19.48
N THR A 277 -1.17 9.08 -20.73
CA THR A 277 -1.13 8.11 -21.83
C THR A 277 0.22 7.39 -21.97
N PHE A 278 1.26 7.83 -21.25
CA PHE A 278 2.59 7.27 -21.39
C PHE A 278 2.72 5.92 -20.69
N THR A 279 3.51 5.04 -21.31
CA THR A 279 4.00 3.82 -20.67
C THR A 279 5.17 4.12 -19.73
N LEU A 280 5.55 3.17 -18.88
CA LEU A 280 6.77 3.31 -18.07
C LEU A 280 8.02 3.43 -18.94
N GLU A 281 8.08 2.69 -20.05
CA GLU A 281 9.23 2.73 -20.97
C GLU A 281 9.32 4.06 -21.69
N GLU A 282 8.21 4.66 -22.13
CA GLU A 282 8.21 6.01 -22.71
C GLU A 282 8.70 7.06 -21.71
N TRP A 283 8.29 6.98 -20.43
CA TRP A 283 8.81 7.83 -19.37
C TRP A 283 10.32 7.61 -19.15
N ALA A 284 10.77 6.36 -19.15
CA ALA A 284 12.18 6.03 -19.00
C ALA A 284 13.02 6.52 -20.17
N ASN A 285 12.51 6.39 -21.40
CA ASN A 285 13.18 6.90 -22.60
C ASN A 285 13.29 8.43 -22.55
N LEU A 286 12.22 9.12 -22.22
CA LEU A 286 12.24 10.57 -22.04
C LEU A 286 13.23 11.01 -20.95
N TRP A 287 13.31 10.25 -19.84
CA TRP A 287 14.30 10.51 -18.80
C TRP A 287 15.73 10.36 -19.30
N ARG A 288 16.05 9.30 -20.05
CA ARG A 288 17.40 9.10 -20.62
C ARG A 288 17.80 10.26 -21.53
N VAL A 289 16.89 10.72 -22.39
CA VAL A 289 17.10 11.90 -23.24
C VAL A 289 17.32 13.16 -22.41
N PHE A 290 16.50 13.39 -21.38
CA PHE A 290 16.59 14.55 -20.50
C PHE A 290 17.88 14.56 -19.66
N ALA A 291 18.30 13.40 -19.14
CA ALA A 291 19.55 13.27 -18.38
C ALA A 291 20.78 13.61 -19.21
N ASN A 292 20.84 13.15 -20.46
CA ASN A 292 21.93 13.47 -21.38
C ASN A 292 21.97 14.98 -21.74
N PHE A 293 20.78 15.59 -21.96
CA PHE A 293 20.67 17.02 -22.20
C PHE A 293 21.26 17.87 -21.06
N ARG A 294 21.06 17.44 -19.80
CA ARG A 294 21.60 18.13 -18.62
C ARG A 294 23.09 17.94 -18.36
N LEU A 295 23.70 16.93 -18.98
CA LEU A 295 25.16 16.70 -18.90
C LEU A 295 25.93 17.56 -19.91
N ASP A 296 25.24 18.04 -20.95
CA ASP A 296 25.79 18.87 -22.01
C ASP A 296 25.73 20.38 -21.70
N GLU A 297 25.04 20.79 -20.62
CA GLU A 297 24.99 22.15 -20.08
C GLU A 297 25.97 22.33 -18.91
#